data_eb4635f5bcda14aecf561e4cabed4851
#
_entry.id   eb4635f5bcda14aecf561e4cabed4851
#
_cell.length_a   1.000
_cell.length_b   1.000
_cell.length_c   1.000
_cell.angle_alpha   90.00
_cell.angle_beta   90.00
_cell.angle_gamma   90.00
#
_symmetry.space_group_name_H-M   'P 1'
#
loop_
_entity.id
_entity.type
_entity.pdbx_description
1 polymer ?
#
loop_
_entity_poly.entity_id
_entity_poly.type
_entity_poly.pdbx_seq_one_letter_code
_entity_poly.pdbx_strand_id
1 'polypeptide(L)'
;MLNLKLRNEFLGSQMPGTAITLRRKDNTGAAQRGPNSILSITYPTADVQTALRAVSTDRSKRPIVLMGDRGRGKSHIMAVMHHAVESSSQVQKWANEWGNRLGAPPLSGLVLDGGFFAISEPVHNHEYPLLWDLIFERHPKGDFFRGKFNQMGRPYPPRSLLEEMFETQPVALILDEFQKWFDGLSDQPGPEGINTGHWPRTSSRIYLSFPRTDRTF
;
A
#
# COMPACT_ATOMS: atom_id res chain seq x y z
N MET A 1 11.65 24.21 -30.98
CA MET A 1 10.75 23.08 -31.30
C MET A 1 11.08 21.92 -30.36
N LEU A 2 10.16 21.48 -29.52
CA LEU A 2 10.36 20.30 -28.66
C LEU A 2 10.40 19.05 -29.56
N ASN A 3 11.53 18.37 -29.57
CA ASN A 3 11.68 17.11 -30.31
C ASN A 3 11.17 15.95 -29.43
N LEU A 4 9.87 15.78 -29.38
CA LEU A 4 9.23 14.72 -28.63
C LEU A 4 9.29 13.41 -29.45
N LYS A 5 9.91 12.37 -28.88
CA LYS A 5 9.92 11.02 -29.44
C LYS A 5 9.12 10.08 -28.55
N LEU A 6 8.26 9.27 -29.14
CA LEU A 6 7.64 8.17 -28.42
C LEU A 6 8.71 7.20 -27.94
N ARG A 7 8.52 6.65 -26.74
CA ARG A 7 9.37 5.57 -26.25
C ARG A 7 9.16 4.32 -27.08
N ASN A 8 10.20 3.51 -27.23
CA ASN A 8 10.18 2.31 -28.07
C ASN A 8 9.07 1.34 -27.67
N GLU A 9 8.70 1.25 -26.40
CA GLU A 9 7.62 0.43 -25.88
C GLU A 9 6.22 0.81 -26.39
N PHE A 10 6.07 2.05 -26.91
CA PHE A 10 4.82 2.56 -27.51
C PHE A 10 4.84 2.61 -29.03
N LEU A 11 5.91 2.14 -29.66
CA LEU A 11 6.02 2.08 -31.12
C LEU A 11 5.43 0.80 -31.73
N GLY A 12 5.02 -0.17 -30.90
CA GLY A 12 4.39 -1.42 -31.34
C GLY A 12 2.93 -1.24 -31.72
N SER A 13 2.39 -2.17 -32.51
CA SER A 13 0.99 -2.21 -32.94
C SER A 13 -0.03 -2.43 -31.81
N GLN A 14 0.42 -2.85 -30.64
CA GLN A 14 -0.39 -2.99 -29.43
C GLN A 14 0.17 -2.08 -28.35
N MET A 15 -0.55 -1.02 -28.01
CA MET A 15 -0.23 -0.26 -26.79
C MET A 15 -0.42 -1.18 -25.59
N PRO A 16 0.62 -1.35 -24.72
CA PRO A 16 0.42 -2.05 -23.47
C PRO A 16 -0.68 -1.35 -22.69
N GLY A 17 -1.62 -2.12 -22.15
CA GLY A 17 -2.71 -1.57 -21.34
C GLY A 17 -2.16 -0.67 -20.24
N THR A 18 -2.66 0.55 -20.18
CA THR A 18 -2.22 1.57 -19.18
C THR A 18 -2.83 1.36 -17.79
N ALA A 19 -3.73 0.36 -17.66
CA ALA A 19 -4.33 0.03 -16.38
C ALA A 19 -3.28 -0.58 -15.43
N ILE A 20 -3.06 0.10 -14.32
CA ILE A 20 -2.16 -0.36 -13.26
C ILE A 20 -2.97 -1.14 -12.24
N THR A 21 -2.59 -2.40 -12.05
CA THR A 21 -3.10 -3.25 -10.96
C THR A 21 -1.95 -3.49 -9.99
N LEU A 22 -2.19 -3.31 -8.70
CA LEU A 22 -1.16 -3.47 -7.67
C LEU A 22 -0.59 -4.88 -7.66
N ARG A 23 -1.46 -5.88 -7.59
CA ARG A 23 -1.10 -7.28 -7.53
C ARG A 23 -1.95 -8.11 -8.49
N ARG A 24 -1.34 -9.11 -9.13
CA ARG A 24 -1.98 -10.03 -10.06
C ARG A 24 -1.55 -11.47 -9.78
N LYS A 25 -2.39 -12.44 -10.11
CA LYS A 25 -2.11 -13.87 -9.93
C LYS A 25 -0.91 -14.35 -10.74
N ASP A 26 -0.66 -13.72 -11.90
CA ASP A 26 0.47 -14.00 -12.79
C ASP A 26 1.78 -13.27 -12.38
N ASN A 27 1.82 -12.67 -11.20
CA ASN A 27 2.96 -11.90 -10.67
C ASN A 27 3.38 -10.70 -11.57
N THR A 28 2.48 -10.18 -12.39
CA THR A 28 2.76 -9.03 -13.26
C THR A 28 2.22 -7.71 -12.71
N GLY A 29 1.69 -7.69 -11.48
CA GLY A 29 1.21 -6.49 -10.81
C GLY A 29 2.33 -5.47 -10.57
N ALA A 30 1.96 -4.19 -10.46
CA ALA A 30 2.93 -3.10 -10.31
C ALA A 30 3.75 -3.19 -9.01
N ALA A 31 3.18 -3.73 -7.94
CA ALA A 31 3.86 -4.01 -6.68
C ALA A 31 4.73 -5.30 -6.71
N GLN A 32 4.59 -6.13 -7.75
CA GLN A 32 5.31 -7.40 -7.90
C GLN A 32 6.49 -7.29 -8.87
N ARG A 33 6.54 -6.22 -9.65
CA ARG A 33 7.66 -5.90 -10.55
C ARG A 33 8.68 -5.04 -9.83
N GLY A 34 9.89 -4.96 -10.37
CA GLY A 34 10.90 -4.05 -9.84
C GLY A 34 10.46 -2.57 -9.93
N PRO A 35 10.94 -1.69 -9.04
CA PRO A 35 10.49 -0.30 -8.93
C PRO A 35 10.66 0.50 -10.22
N ASN A 36 11.67 0.20 -11.04
CA ASN A 36 11.88 0.89 -12.31
C ASN A 36 10.70 0.72 -13.29
N SER A 37 9.92 -0.35 -13.18
CA SER A 37 8.75 -0.57 -14.04
C SER A 37 7.69 0.51 -13.88
N ILE A 38 7.52 1.02 -12.66
CA ILE A 38 6.57 2.09 -12.35
C ILE A 38 7.24 3.46 -12.38
N LEU A 39 8.45 3.60 -11.84
CA LEU A 39 9.15 4.87 -11.74
C LEU A 39 9.47 5.46 -13.12
N SER A 40 9.75 4.61 -14.13
CA SER A 40 10.04 5.06 -15.49
C SER A 40 8.85 5.78 -16.17
N ILE A 41 7.63 5.49 -15.75
CA ILE A 41 6.39 6.08 -16.27
C ILE A 41 5.76 7.07 -15.27
N THR A 42 6.42 7.35 -14.15
CA THR A 42 5.91 8.24 -13.11
C THR A 42 6.50 9.64 -13.28
N TYR A 43 5.61 10.63 -13.32
CA TYR A 43 5.95 12.03 -13.17
C TYR A 43 5.63 12.46 -11.73
N PRO A 44 6.48 13.25 -11.05
CA PRO A 44 6.28 13.68 -9.66
C PRO A 44 5.20 14.78 -9.56
N THR A 45 3.93 14.40 -9.81
CA THR A 45 2.78 15.28 -9.61
C THR A 45 2.65 15.67 -8.13
N ALA A 46 1.85 16.68 -7.83
CA ALA A 46 1.58 17.10 -6.45
C ALA A 46 1.03 15.94 -5.60
N ASP A 47 0.17 15.09 -6.19
CA ASP A 47 -0.40 13.92 -5.49
C ASP A 47 0.67 12.87 -5.19
N VAL A 48 1.56 12.56 -6.14
CA VAL A 48 2.70 11.64 -5.93
C VAL A 48 3.62 12.17 -4.83
N GLN A 49 3.93 13.46 -4.86
CA GLN A 49 4.77 14.09 -3.83
C GLN A 49 4.13 14.02 -2.45
N THR A 50 2.82 14.30 -2.35
CA THR A 50 2.06 14.22 -1.10
C THR A 50 2.06 12.80 -0.57
N ALA A 51 1.84 11.80 -1.44
CA ALA A 51 1.87 10.39 -1.07
C ALA A 51 3.25 9.94 -0.58
N LEU A 52 4.33 10.36 -1.25
CA LEU A 52 5.71 10.06 -0.83
C LEU A 52 6.06 10.70 0.52
N ARG A 53 5.64 11.95 0.76
CA ARG A 53 5.84 12.60 2.06
C ARG A 53 5.10 11.86 3.18
N ALA A 54 3.94 11.31 2.88
CA ALA A 54 3.16 10.55 3.86
C ALA A 54 3.80 9.21 4.27
N VAL A 55 4.70 8.65 3.46
CA VAL A 55 5.49 7.44 3.77
C VAL A 55 6.96 7.74 4.06
N SER A 56 7.32 9.01 4.19
CA SER A 56 8.67 9.44 4.57
C SER A 56 8.92 9.34 6.08
N THR A 57 10.16 9.55 6.50
CA THR A 57 10.55 9.55 7.93
C THR A 57 9.81 10.61 8.76
N ASP A 58 9.44 11.73 8.11
CA ASP A 58 8.67 12.84 8.73
C ASP A 58 7.15 12.60 8.69
N ARG A 59 6.73 11.36 8.50
CA ARG A 59 5.31 11.01 8.38
C ARG A 59 4.54 11.25 9.68
N SER A 60 3.36 11.83 9.54
CA SER A 60 2.34 11.73 10.58
C SER A 60 1.82 10.28 10.57
N LYS A 61 1.74 9.63 11.74
CA LYS A 61 1.20 8.26 11.91
C LYS A 61 -0.31 8.19 11.62
N ARG A 62 -0.77 8.78 10.52
CA ARG A 62 -2.18 8.85 10.14
C ARG A 62 -2.43 7.97 8.92
N PRO A 63 -3.56 7.27 8.85
CA PRO A 63 -3.95 6.58 7.64
C PRO A 63 -4.13 7.57 6.48
N ILE A 64 -3.71 7.17 5.29
CA ILE A 64 -3.85 7.94 4.07
C ILE A 64 -5.02 7.37 3.28
N VAL A 65 -5.93 8.22 2.86
CA VAL A 65 -7.04 7.83 2.01
C VAL A 65 -6.90 8.56 0.67
N LEU A 66 -6.76 7.79 -0.42
CA LEU A 66 -6.75 8.29 -1.78
C LEU A 66 -8.18 8.28 -2.33
N MET A 67 -8.76 9.45 -2.48
CA MET A 67 -10.11 9.63 -3.02
C MET A 67 -10.06 10.21 -4.44
N GLY A 68 -11.02 9.85 -5.26
CA GLY A 68 -11.15 10.37 -6.62
C GLY A 68 -11.80 9.36 -7.56
N ASP A 69 -12.20 9.84 -8.74
CA ASP A 69 -12.86 9.06 -9.78
C ASP A 69 -11.96 7.94 -10.34
N ARG A 70 -12.57 7.02 -11.10
CA ARG A 70 -11.83 6.01 -11.87
C ARG A 70 -10.85 6.68 -12.85
N GLY A 71 -9.70 6.04 -13.06
CA GLY A 71 -8.70 6.51 -14.01
C GLY A 71 -7.84 7.70 -13.54
N ARG A 72 -8.02 8.18 -12.32
CA ARG A 72 -7.24 9.30 -11.76
C ARG A 72 -5.87 8.91 -11.19
N GLY A 73 -5.41 7.69 -11.46
CA GLY A 73 -4.06 7.26 -11.08
C GLY A 73 -3.89 6.80 -9.64
N LYS A 74 -4.95 6.52 -8.88
CA LYS A 74 -4.85 6.05 -7.49
C LYS A 74 -3.98 4.80 -7.35
N SER A 75 -4.23 3.76 -8.14
CA SER A 75 -3.44 2.52 -8.12
C SER A 75 -1.99 2.76 -8.54
N HIS A 76 -1.72 3.76 -9.41
CA HIS A 76 -0.38 4.19 -9.76
C HIS A 76 0.35 4.79 -8.54
N ILE A 77 -0.30 5.71 -7.84
CA ILE A 77 0.25 6.32 -6.61
C ILE A 77 0.52 5.23 -5.55
N MET A 78 -0.41 4.30 -5.36
CA MET A 78 -0.24 3.18 -4.42
C MET A 78 0.94 2.29 -4.79
N ALA A 79 1.19 2.03 -6.09
CA ALA A 79 2.35 1.30 -6.54
C ALA A 79 3.67 2.05 -6.25
N VAL A 80 3.68 3.37 -6.43
CA VAL A 80 4.83 4.21 -6.05
C VAL A 80 5.07 4.17 -4.54
N MET A 81 4.00 4.24 -3.73
CA MET A 81 4.09 4.13 -2.27
C MET A 81 4.63 2.76 -1.83
N HIS A 82 4.18 1.67 -2.45
CA HIS A 82 4.71 0.33 -2.20
C HIS A 82 6.23 0.31 -2.37
N HIS A 83 6.73 0.78 -3.49
CA HIS A 83 8.16 0.81 -3.75
C HIS A 83 8.92 1.82 -2.89
N ALA A 84 8.28 2.92 -2.48
CA ALA A 84 8.87 3.85 -1.53
C ALA A 84 9.14 3.20 -0.16
N VAL A 85 8.34 2.22 0.21
CA VAL A 85 8.48 1.47 1.46
C VAL A 85 9.50 0.32 1.32
N GLU A 86 9.40 -0.49 0.26
CA GLU A 86 10.24 -1.69 0.10
C GLU A 86 11.57 -1.43 -0.63
N SER A 87 11.59 -0.47 -1.53
CA SER A 87 12.74 -0.12 -2.37
C SER A 87 13.12 1.35 -2.21
N SER A 88 13.13 1.81 -0.97
CA SER A 88 13.29 3.23 -0.60
C SER A 88 14.48 3.91 -1.27
N SER A 89 15.63 3.24 -1.35
CA SER A 89 16.84 3.79 -1.98
C SER A 89 16.66 4.09 -3.47
N GLN A 90 15.95 3.25 -4.20
CA GLN A 90 15.72 3.44 -5.64
C GLN A 90 14.70 4.57 -5.89
N VAL A 91 13.64 4.62 -5.07
CA VAL A 91 12.66 5.72 -5.14
C VAL A 91 13.30 7.04 -4.72
N GLN A 92 14.16 7.03 -3.70
CA GLN A 92 14.93 8.22 -3.29
C GLN A 92 15.83 8.73 -4.42
N LYS A 93 16.53 7.82 -5.10
CA LYS A 93 17.36 8.18 -6.26
C LYS A 93 16.52 8.82 -7.36
N TRP A 94 15.41 8.21 -7.73
CA TRP A 94 14.45 8.74 -8.70
C TRP A 94 13.94 10.13 -8.29
N ALA A 95 13.58 10.31 -7.01
CA ALA A 95 13.11 11.58 -6.47
C ALA A 95 14.18 12.69 -6.58
N ASN A 96 15.44 12.38 -6.27
CA ASN A 96 16.56 13.31 -6.38
C ASN A 96 16.83 13.68 -7.83
N GLU A 97 16.78 12.73 -8.76
CA GLU A 97 16.95 13.00 -10.19
C GLU A 97 15.88 13.96 -10.73
N TRP A 98 14.64 13.79 -10.32
CA TRP A 98 13.56 14.71 -10.69
C TRP A 98 13.70 16.08 -10.02
N GLY A 99 14.14 16.14 -8.77
CA GLY A 99 14.44 17.39 -8.08
C GLY A 99 15.48 18.22 -8.88
N ASN A 100 16.53 17.57 -9.34
CA ASN A 100 17.59 18.21 -10.16
C ASN A 100 17.05 18.67 -11.52
N ARG A 101 16.21 17.87 -12.18
CA ARG A 101 15.64 18.20 -13.50
C ARG A 101 14.68 19.38 -13.47
N LEU A 102 13.90 19.49 -12.41
CA LEU A 102 12.87 20.53 -12.29
C LEU A 102 13.41 21.84 -11.75
N GLY A 103 14.69 21.87 -11.29
CA GLY A 103 15.33 23.07 -10.75
C GLY A 103 14.65 23.67 -9.51
N ALA A 104 13.65 22.98 -9.02
CA ALA A 104 12.90 23.31 -7.81
C ALA A 104 12.77 22.03 -6.99
N PRO A 105 12.74 22.13 -5.66
CA PRO A 105 12.76 20.95 -4.80
C PRO A 105 11.35 20.43 -4.43
N PRO A 106 10.50 19.98 -5.37
CA PRO A 106 9.22 19.41 -4.97
C PRO A 106 9.42 18.18 -4.06
N LEU A 107 10.58 17.53 -4.20
CA LEU A 107 10.98 16.35 -3.41
C LEU A 107 12.18 16.64 -2.50
N SER A 108 12.59 17.92 -2.36
CA SER A 108 13.65 18.35 -1.45
C SER A 108 13.29 18.01 -0.01
N GLY A 109 14.28 17.47 0.71
CA GLY A 109 14.08 17.03 2.10
C GLY A 109 13.23 15.77 2.25
N LEU A 110 12.83 15.11 1.15
CA LEU A 110 12.21 13.79 1.24
C LEU A 110 13.28 12.78 1.68
N VAL A 111 13.04 12.12 2.80
CA VAL A 111 13.84 11.00 3.28
C VAL A 111 12.92 9.80 3.44
N LEU A 112 13.14 8.77 2.63
CA LEU A 112 12.37 7.54 2.69
C LEU A 112 13.03 6.57 3.66
N ASP A 113 12.25 6.10 4.60
CA ASP A 113 12.66 5.10 5.58
C ASP A 113 12.32 3.71 5.03
N GLY A 114 13.34 2.89 4.84
CA GLY A 114 13.17 1.48 4.53
C GLY A 114 12.85 0.68 5.79
N GLY A 115 12.64 -0.62 5.62
CA GLY A 115 12.47 -1.55 6.75
C GLY A 115 11.01 -1.90 7.05
N PHE A 116 10.07 -1.39 6.29
CA PHE A 116 8.68 -1.85 6.32
C PHE A 116 8.48 -2.94 5.26
N PHE A 117 7.66 -3.90 5.59
CA PHE A 117 7.13 -4.86 4.63
C PHE A 117 5.81 -4.32 4.06
N ALA A 118 5.69 -4.19 2.75
CA ALA A 118 4.48 -3.67 2.13
C ALA A 118 3.49 -4.80 1.80
N ILE A 119 2.32 -4.78 2.41
CA ILE A 119 1.18 -5.60 2.01
C ILE A 119 0.33 -4.76 1.08
N SER A 120 0.43 -5.02 -0.23
CA SER A 120 -0.32 -4.30 -1.27
C SER A 120 -1.30 -5.23 -1.95
N GLU A 121 -2.61 -4.98 -1.80
CA GLU A 121 -3.65 -5.88 -2.29
C GLU A 121 -4.86 -5.12 -2.86
N PRO A 122 -5.37 -5.54 -4.06
CA PRO A 122 -6.67 -5.12 -4.56
C PRO A 122 -7.77 -5.98 -3.89
N VAL A 123 -8.37 -5.47 -2.81
CA VAL A 123 -9.29 -6.25 -1.95
C VAL A 123 -10.71 -6.41 -2.50
N HIS A 124 -11.01 -5.82 -3.66
CA HIS A 124 -12.36 -5.86 -4.25
C HIS A 124 -12.84 -7.25 -4.70
N ASN A 125 -11.94 -8.20 -4.84
CA ASN A 125 -12.25 -9.57 -5.27
C ASN A 125 -12.81 -10.44 -4.14
N HIS A 126 -12.97 -9.92 -2.93
CA HIS A 126 -13.45 -10.64 -1.75
C HIS A 126 -12.71 -11.96 -1.45
N GLU A 127 -11.45 -12.06 -1.84
CA GLU A 127 -10.60 -13.22 -1.55
C GLU A 127 -10.37 -13.38 -0.02
N TYR A 128 -10.52 -12.26 0.73
CA TYR A 128 -10.34 -12.22 2.18
C TYR A 128 -11.66 -11.81 2.86
N PRO A 129 -12.33 -12.72 3.55
CA PRO A 129 -13.55 -12.38 4.31
C PRO A 129 -13.26 -11.41 5.46
N LEU A 130 -12.04 -11.46 6.01
CA LEU A 130 -11.62 -10.61 7.12
C LEU A 130 -10.24 -10.01 6.84
N LEU A 131 -10.03 -8.76 7.22
CA LEU A 131 -8.78 -8.05 6.93
C LEU A 131 -7.55 -8.72 7.59
N TRP A 132 -7.72 -9.32 8.75
CA TRP A 132 -6.62 -10.03 9.41
C TRP A 132 -6.23 -11.33 8.71
N ASP A 133 -7.12 -11.94 7.91
CA ASP A 133 -6.74 -13.10 7.10
C ASP A 133 -5.73 -12.71 6.03
N LEU A 134 -5.93 -11.56 5.37
CA LEU A 134 -4.95 -10.97 4.47
C LEU A 134 -3.62 -10.70 5.20
N ILE A 135 -3.69 -10.08 6.39
CA ILE A 135 -2.49 -9.74 7.15
C ILE A 135 -1.71 -11.00 7.53
N PHE A 136 -2.38 -12.01 8.08
CA PHE A 136 -1.73 -13.28 8.43
C PHE A 136 -1.18 -14.02 7.21
N GLU A 137 -1.85 -13.96 6.06
CA GLU A 137 -1.36 -14.62 4.85
C GLU A 137 -0.11 -13.94 4.28
N ARG A 138 -0.04 -12.62 4.34
CA ARG A 138 1.00 -11.84 3.66
C ARG A 138 2.18 -11.47 4.57
N HIS A 139 1.99 -11.42 5.87
CA HIS A 139 3.06 -11.07 6.80
C HIS A 139 4.14 -12.16 6.85
N PRO A 140 5.44 -11.82 6.84
CA PRO A 140 6.53 -12.81 6.85
C PRO A 140 6.48 -13.85 7.98
N LYS A 141 5.88 -13.48 9.12
CA LYS A 141 5.65 -14.38 10.27
C LYS A 141 4.16 -14.66 10.49
N GLY A 142 3.34 -14.47 9.47
CA GLY A 142 1.88 -14.54 9.60
C GLY A 142 1.38 -15.91 10.04
N ASP A 143 1.94 -17.01 9.53
CA ASP A 143 1.55 -18.37 9.92
C ASP A 143 1.79 -18.64 11.40
N PHE A 144 2.89 -18.16 11.96
CA PHE A 144 3.20 -18.28 13.38
C PHE A 144 2.14 -17.56 14.23
N PHE A 145 1.80 -16.32 13.88
CA PHE A 145 0.80 -15.53 14.60
C PHE A 145 -0.62 -16.03 14.38
N ARG A 146 -0.94 -16.56 13.20
CA ARG A 146 -2.19 -17.27 12.94
C ARG A 146 -2.33 -18.48 13.84
N GLY A 147 -1.27 -19.27 14.02
CA GLY A 147 -1.24 -20.39 14.95
C GLY A 147 -1.53 -19.97 16.40
N LYS A 148 -0.89 -18.91 16.88
CA LYS A 148 -1.17 -18.31 18.20
C LYS A 148 -2.65 -17.87 18.33
N PHE A 149 -3.18 -17.18 17.30
CA PHE A 149 -4.55 -16.70 17.28
C PHE A 149 -5.55 -17.86 17.38
N ASN A 150 -5.35 -18.92 16.59
CA ASN A 150 -6.24 -20.10 16.61
C ASN A 150 -6.28 -20.77 17.98
N GLN A 151 -5.16 -20.82 18.71
CA GLN A 151 -5.09 -21.36 20.07
C GLN A 151 -5.85 -20.53 21.10
N MET A 152 -6.09 -19.25 20.84
CA MET A 152 -6.82 -18.38 21.75
C MET A 152 -8.35 -18.63 21.75
N GLY A 153 -8.90 -19.32 20.75
CA GLY A 153 -10.33 -19.58 20.62
C GLY A 153 -11.19 -18.31 20.54
N ARG A 154 -10.64 -17.20 20.04
CA ARG A 154 -11.31 -15.90 19.94
C ARG A 154 -11.84 -15.66 18.53
N PRO A 155 -12.96 -14.93 18.39
CA PRO A 155 -13.54 -14.64 17.07
C PRO A 155 -12.72 -13.61 16.27
N TYR A 156 -11.84 -12.82 16.90
CA TYR A 156 -10.96 -11.83 16.28
C TYR A 156 -9.62 -11.74 17.02
N PRO A 157 -8.53 -11.42 16.31
CA PRO A 157 -7.22 -11.31 16.93
C PRO A 157 -7.18 -10.09 17.87
N PRO A 158 -6.68 -10.26 19.11
CA PRO A 158 -6.54 -9.16 20.03
C PRO A 158 -5.47 -8.17 19.52
N ARG A 159 -5.63 -6.90 19.88
CA ARG A 159 -4.69 -5.84 19.50
C ARG A 159 -3.24 -6.18 19.87
N SER A 160 -3.02 -6.73 21.06
CA SER A 160 -1.68 -7.12 21.52
C SER A 160 -0.98 -8.13 20.62
N LEU A 161 -1.73 -9.08 20.03
CA LEU A 161 -1.18 -10.06 19.09
C LEU A 161 -0.73 -9.40 17.79
N LEU A 162 -1.52 -8.46 17.28
CA LEU A 162 -1.16 -7.71 16.07
C LEU A 162 0.02 -6.76 16.34
N GLU A 163 0.06 -6.13 17.50
CA GLU A 163 1.20 -5.30 17.91
C GLU A 163 2.47 -6.13 18.00
N GLU A 164 2.45 -7.29 18.68
CA GLU A 164 3.59 -8.22 18.73
C GLU A 164 4.06 -8.62 17.33
N MET A 165 3.13 -8.91 16.44
CA MET A 165 3.45 -9.27 15.05
C MET A 165 4.15 -8.12 14.31
N PHE A 166 3.62 -6.90 14.41
CA PHE A 166 4.19 -5.72 13.74
C PHE A 166 5.49 -5.24 14.37
N GLU A 167 5.76 -5.55 15.64
CA GLU A 167 7.06 -5.34 16.26
C GLU A 167 8.13 -6.24 15.65
N THR A 168 7.78 -7.46 15.26
CA THR A 168 8.74 -8.37 14.61
C THR A 168 9.11 -7.92 13.20
N GLN A 169 8.15 -7.38 12.46
CA GLN A 169 8.31 -6.81 11.13
C GLN A 169 7.24 -5.72 10.93
N PRO A 170 7.62 -4.45 10.90
CA PRO A 170 6.69 -3.36 10.61
C PRO A 170 6.08 -3.50 9.22
N VAL A 171 4.79 -3.19 9.10
CA VAL A 171 4.02 -3.35 7.86
C VAL A 171 3.47 -2.01 7.39
N ALA A 172 3.53 -1.78 6.08
CA ALA A 172 2.73 -0.79 5.38
C ALA A 172 1.59 -1.50 4.64
N LEU A 173 0.36 -1.25 5.06
CA LEU A 173 -0.82 -1.85 4.44
C LEU A 173 -1.38 -0.91 3.37
N ILE A 174 -1.38 -1.35 2.11
CA ILE A 174 -1.81 -0.58 0.93
C ILE A 174 -2.95 -1.34 0.26
N LEU A 175 -4.17 -0.86 0.45
CA LEU A 175 -5.39 -1.53 0.00
C LEU A 175 -6.06 -0.74 -1.13
N ASP A 176 -6.16 -1.36 -2.31
CA ASP A 176 -6.91 -0.78 -3.43
C ASP A 176 -8.35 -1.28 -3.46
N GLU A 177 -9.26 -0.41 -3.85
CA GLU A 177 -10.71 -0.66 -3.91
C GLU A 177 -11.32 -1.12 -2.57
N PHE A 178 -10.77 -0.64 -1.45
CA PHE A 178 -11.20 -0.98 -0.09
C PHE A 178 -12.71 -0.73 0.14
N GLN A 179 -13.26 0.33 -0.44
CA GLN A 179 -14.69 0.65 -0.31
C GLN A 179 -15.57 -0.50 -0.83
N LYS A 180 -15.25 -1.05 -2.00
CA LYS A 180 -16.02 -2.16 -2.57
C LYS A 180 -15.97 -3.43 -1.70
N TRP A 181 -14.78 -3.71 -1.16
CA TRP A 181 -14.62 -4.82 -0.23
C TRP A 181 -15.45 -4.61 1.02
N PHE A 182 -15.40 -3.41 1.60
CA PHE A 182 -16.13 -3.05 2.80
C PHE A 182 -17.66 -3.10 2.60
N ASP A 183 -18.15 -2.59 1.47
CA ASP A 183 -19.57 -2.62 1.14
C ASP A 183 -20.07 -4.06 0.95
N GLY A 184 -19.24 -4.94 0.38
CA GLY A 184 -19.57 -6.34 0.18
C GLY A 184 -19.62 -7.18 1.49
N LEU A 185 -18.98 -6.72 2.57
CA LEU A 185 -19.05 -7.38 3.88
C LEU A 185 -20.45 -7.31 4.50
N SER A 186 -21.23 -6.29 4.19
CA SER A 186 -22.59 -6.11 4.72
C SER A 186 -23.58 -7.18 4.26
N ASP A 187 -23.30 -7.82 3.12
CA ASP A 187 -24.19 -8.76 2.46
C ASP A 187 -23.80 -10.24 2.74
N GLN A 188 -22.71 -10.46 3.46
CA GLN A 188 -22.24 -11.80 3.78
C GLN A 188 -22.67 -12.24 5.20
N PRO A 189 -23.22 -13.48 5.38
CA PRO A 189 -23.39 -14.03 6.71
C PRO A 189 -21.99 -14.19 7.33
N GLY A 190 -21.78 -13.53 8.47
CA GLY A 190 -20.52 -13.65 9.21
C GLY A 190 -20.27 -15.08 9.67
N PRO A 191 -19.02 -15.43 10.05
CA PRO A 191 -18.75 -16.64 10.81
C PRO A 191 -19.69 -16.69 12.02
N GLU A 192 -20.13 -17.89 12.43
CA GLU A 192 -21.08 -18.06 13.54
C GLU A 192 -20.71 -17.17 14.74
N GLY A 193 -21.58 -16.22 15.07
CA GLY A 193 -21.39 -15.26 16.16
C GLY A 193 -20.86 -13.88 15.78
N ILE A 194 -20.44 -13.64 14.53
CA ILE A 194 -20.04 -12.30 14.05
C ILE A 194 -21.06 -11.82 13.03
N ASN A 195 -21.94 -10.90 13.44
CA ASN A 195 -22.81 -10.22 12.50
C ASN A 195 -21.98 -9.14 11.78
N THR A 196 -21.44 -9.45 10.60
CA THR A 196 -20.60 -8.56 9.80
C THR A 196 -21.34 -7.27 9.37
N GLY A 197 -22.68 -7.28 9.35
CA GLY A 197 -23.52 -6.10 9.14
C GLY A 197 -23.55 -5.10 10.31
N HIS A 198 -22.93 -5.42 11.45
CA HIS A 198 -22.95 -4.59 12.67
C HIS A 198 -21.59 -3.97 13.02
N TRP A 199 -20.67 -3.84 12.09
CA TRP A 199 -19.57 -2.90 12.31
C TRP A 199 -20.18 -1.49 12.40
N PRO A 200 -20.07 -0.81 13.57
CA PRO A 200 -20.65 0.52 13.70
C PRO A 200 -20.03 1.41 12.62
N ARG A 201 -20.87 2.02 11.80
CA ARG A 201 -20.47 2.99 10.74
C ARG A 201 -19.61 4.15 11.28
N THR A 202 -19.48 4.26 12.58
CA THR A 202 -18.63 5.20 13.31
C THR A 202 -17.18 4.79 13.49
N SER A 203 -16.81 3.53 13.23
CA SER A 203 -15.42 3.05 13.35
C SER A 203 -14.71 2.85 12.02
N SER A 204 -15.03 3.65 11.00
CA SER A 204 -14.26 3.74 9.75
C SER A 204 -12.83 4.26 9.93
N ARG A 205 -12.32 4.31 11.16
CA ARG A 205 -10.93 4.58 11.49
C ARG A 205 -10.26 3.28 11.87
N ILE A 206 -9.75 2.54 10.89
CA ILE A 206 -8.76 1.52 11.15
C ILE A 206 -7.50 2.27 11.59
N TYR A 207 -7.30 2.36 12.89
CA TYR A 207 -6.07 2.89 13.46
C TYR A 207 -4.99 1.83 13.28
N LEU A 208 -4.22 1.94 12.22
CA LEU A 208 -2.93 1.27 12.13
C LEU A 208 -1.99 2.04 13.07
N SER A 209 -1.97 1.66 14.34
CA SER A 209 -0.98 2.18 15.28
C SER A 209 0.33 1.46 15.02
N PHE A 210 1.29 2.16 14.44
CA PHE A 210 2.67 1.69 14.37
C PHE A 210 3.30 1.79 15.75
N PRO A 211 4.13 0.81 16.17
CA PRO A 211 4.82 0.88 17.44
C PRO A 211 5.67 2.16 17.51
N ARG A 212 5.63 2.84 18.66
CA ARG A 212 6.55 3.92 18.96
C ARG A 212 7.95 3.32 19.09
N THR A 213 8.80 3.58 18.12
CA THR A 213 10.23 3.51 18.36
C THR A 213 10.62 4.81 19.07
N ASP A 214 10.42 4.87 20.38
CA ASP A 214 11.11 5.84 21.22
C ASP A 214 12.59 5.42 21.26
N ARG A 215 13.32 5.82 20.24
CA ARG A 215 14.79 5.88 20.33
C ARG A 215 15.10 7.25 20.95
N THR A 216 15.10 7.31 22.26
CA THR A 216 15.87 8.31 23.00
C THR A 216 17.34 8.04 22.77
N PHE A 217 18.01 8.97 22.10
CA PHE A 217 19.44 9.21 22.23
C PHE A 217 19.65 10.48 22.99
#